data_15d5e2c280e7d4ff3db140420dbde935
#
_entry.id   15d5e2c280e7d4ff3db140420dbde935
#
_cell.length_a   1.000
_cell.length_b   1.000
_cell.length_c   1.000
_cell.angle_alpha   90.00
_cell.angle_beta   90.00
_cell.angle_gamma   90.00
#
_symmetry.space_group_name_H-M   'P 1'
#
loop_
_entity.id
_entity.type
_entity.pdbx_description
1 polymer ?
#
loop_
_entity_poly.entity_id
_entity_poly.type
_entity_poly.pdbx_seq_one_letter_code
_entity_poly.pdbx_strand_id
1 'polypeptide(L)'
;MADNIRTTPLRLRPSEHRMILFVGDLLTAIISVIAALYTWRQYSNYNKTIEYIADGLSQARIDRILSLQEPFYLQGPFWFLLLPVIWMILLVELYEPHVAGSGRKTTRGIAIAAFIGLLAYSLVFIFSQETNLPRVGVGAFLLFASLLTLGWRMLFIRAYKSTGQRRRILLIGAGMAGQTLAELYQSLGTRSFNIVGFIDDDIKKIGKKFHELPVMGSSDRLLQMVDAYRITDLVVAINGEIQGATFQSILDAQEKGVDITRMPILYEEMTGRVPIHHLESDWIIRSFVDEVRVSGLYELAKRLLDIIGGFVGMIIFLFFLPFISLAILINSGLPIFYSQTRLGRGAAKFTIYKFRTMRQDAEQDGEAKLAEKNDPRVTRVGDFLRKTRLDEFPQFWNVLRGEMSLVGPRAERPELIAAFQKQVPFYRARLLVKPGLTGWAQINYGYYASVTEMSVKLEYDLYYIKHRTLPMDFQIILRTIGTVIRHTGR
;
A
#
# COMPACT_ATOMS: atom_id res chain seq x y z
N MET A 1 -6.36 46.95 20.57
CA MET A 1 -6.54 45.46 20.68
C MET A 1 -5.79 44.84 19.55
N ALA A 2 -4.58 44.35 19.82
CA ALA A 2 -3.77 43.74 18.80
C ALA A 2 -4.24 42.29 18.61
N ASP A 3 -4.78 41.99 17.43
CA ASP A 3 -5.16 40.65 17.02
C ASP A 3 -3.94 39.72 17.10
N ASN A 4 -3.97 38.84 18.09
CA ASN A 4 -3.14 37.67 18.11
C ASN A 4 -3.59 36.72 16.96
N ILE A 5 -3.17 37.02 15.74
CA ILE A 5 -3.19 36.06 14.67
C ILE A 5 -2.26 34.93 15.14
N ARG A 6 -2.85 33.89 15.73
CA ARG A 6 -2.13 32.66 16.00
C ARG A 6 -1.58 32.18 14.66
N THR A 7 -0.30 32.40 14.41
CA THR A 7 0.38 31.73 13.30
C THR A 7 0.16 30.25 13.48
N THR A 8 -0.74 29.69 12.70
CA THR A 8 -0.99 28.25 12.69
C THR A 8 0.33 27.59 12.35
N PRO A 9 0.91 26.80 13.25
CA PRO A 9 2.15 26.09 12.94
C PRO A 9 1.90 25.22 11.73
N LEU A 10 2.86 25.15 10.81
CA LEU A 10 2.81 24.34 9.59
C LEU A 10 2.41 22.91 9.96
N ARG A 11 1.15 22.55 9.72
CA ARG A 11 0.59 21.24 10.01
C ARG A 11 0.60 20.43 8.74
N LEU A 12 1.49 19.48 8.67
CA LEU A 12 1.58 18.58 7.54
C LEU A 12 0.47 17.53 7.63
N ARG A 13 -0.26 17.36 6.55
CA ARG A 13 -1.23 16.27 6.38
C ARG A 13 -0.49 14.93 6.23
N PRO A 14 -1.12 13.78 6.51
CA PRO A 14 -0.49 12.47 6.34
C PRO A 14 0.08 12.24 4.93
N SER A 15 -0.58 12.77 3.91
CA SER A 15 -0.08 12.77 2.52
C SER A 15 1.21 13.57 2.35
N GLU A 16 1.32 14.73 2.99
CA GLU A 16 2.49 15.61 2.95
C GLU A 16 3.67 14.98 3.69
N HIS A 17 3.43 14.31 4.81
CA HIS A 17 4.44 13.51 5.50
C HIS A 17 5.02 12.41 4.62
N ARG A 18 4.16 11.68 3.89
CA ARG A 18 4.60 10.65 2.94
C ARG A 18 5.42 11.25 1.81
N MET A 19 5.01 12.43 1.31
CA MET A 19 5.72 13.12 0.23
C MET A 19 7.11 13.60 0.69
N ILE A 20 7.23 14.18 1.88
CA ILE A 20 8.51 14.61 2.44
C ILE A 20 9.45 13.41 2.66
N LEU A 21 8.94 12.29 3.20
CA LEU A 21 9.71 11.07 3.35
C LEU A 21 10.18 10.54 1.99
N PHE A 22 9.29 10.51 0.99
CA PHE A 22 9.60 10.04 -0.34
C PHE A 22 10.70 10.88 -1.01
N VAL A 23 10.57 12.21 -0.96
CA VAL A 23 11.55 13.13 -1.55
C VAL A 23 12.91 12.97 -0.83
N GLY A 24 12.92 12.89 0.49
CA GLY A 24 14.15 12.70 1.24
C GLY A 24 14.83 11.36 0.95
N ASP A 25 14.06 10.26 0.86
CA ASP A 25 14.60 8.95 0.51
C ASP A 25 15.13 8.93 -0.93
N LEU A 26 14.46 9.60 -1.88
CA LEU A 26 14.94 9.73 -3.25
C LEU A 26 16.25 10.51 -3.32
N LEU A 27 16.35 11.61 -2.58
CA LEU A 27 17.60 12.39 -2.50
C LEU A 27 18.73 11.57 -1.90
N THR A 28 18.48 10.83 -0.80
CA THR A 28 19.49 9.96 -0.20
C THR A 28 19.93 8.85 -1.15
N ALA A 29 19.01 8.28 -1.93
CA ALA A 29 19.32 7.27 -2.93
C ALA A 29 20.19 7.82 -4.07
N ILE A 30 19.87 9.02 -4.57
CA ILE A 30 20.68 9.71 -5.62
C ILE A 30 22.09 10.01 -5.09
N ILE A 31 22.20 10.57 -3.88
CA ILE A 31 23.51 10.84 -3.25
C ILE A 31 24.30 9.54 -3.10
N SER A 32 23.62 8.44 -2.76
CA SER A 32 24.25 7.12 -2.61
C SER A 32 24.83 6.58 -3.91
N VAL A 33 24.17 6.83 -5.06
CA VAL A 33 24.72 6.47 -6.38
C VAL A 33 25.98 7.26 -6.66
N ILE A 34 25.97 8.57 -6.41
CA ILE A 34 27.15 9.43 -6.63
C ILE A 34 28.33 8.94 -5.77
N ALA A 35 28.07 8.66 -4.49
CA ALA A 35 29.08 8.13 -3.58
C ALA A 35 29.58 6.75 -4.01
N ALA A 36 28.71 5.88 -4.49
CA ALA A 36 29.04 4.56 -5.00
C ALA A 36 29.91 4.62 -6.25
N LEU A 37 29.59 5.49 -7.20
CA LEU A 37 30.39 5.71 -8.41
C LEU A 37 31.76 6.27 -8.07
N TYR A 38 31.84 7.20 -7.13
CA TYR A 38 33.11 7.73 -6.65
C TYR A 38 33.98 6.62 -6.00
N THR A 39 33.41 5.84 -5.11
CA THR A 39 34.09 4.73 -4.43
C THR A 39 34.57 3.66 -5.43
N TRP A 40 33.74 3.33 -6.39
CA TRP A 40 34.09 2.39 -7.45
C TRP A 40 35.23 2.90 -8.30
N ARG A 41 35.25 4.18 -8.67
CA ARG A 41 36.35 4.79 -9.41
C ARG A 41 37.67 4.73 -8.65
N GLN A 42 37.66 5.09 -7.35
CA GLN A 42 38.85 5.03 -6.51
C GLN A 42 39.42 3.60 -6.48
N TYR A 43 38.55 2.61 -6.28
CA TYR A 43 38.94 1.21 -6.30
C TYR A 43 39.49 0.75 -7.68
N SER A 44 38.83 1.17 -8.76
CA SER A 44 39.27 0.86 -10.13
C SER A 44 40.63 1.50 -10.43
N ASN A 45 40.82 2.76 -10.03
CA ASN A 45 42.09 3.45 -10.21
C ASN A 45 43.22 2.81 -9.40
N TYR A 46 42.93 2.38 -8.16
CA TYR A 46 43.89 1.67 -7.32
C TYR A 46 44.34 0.37 -7.98
N ASN A 47 43.43 -0.46 -8.48
CA ASN A 47 43.77 -1.70 -9.15
C ASN A 47 44.55 -1.46 -10.46
N LYS A 48 44.14 -0.48 -11.28
CA LYS A 48 44.90 -0.10 -12.49
C LYS A 48 46.30 0.40 -12.16
N THR A 49 46.46 1.13 -11.08
CA THR A 49 47.76 1.62 -10.63
C THR A 49 48.68 0.44 -10.31
N ILE A 50 48.19 -0.59 -9.59
CA ILE A 50 48.95 -1.81 -9.28
C ILE A 50 49.36 -2.54 -10.59
N GLU A 51 48.44 -2.68 -11.53
CA GLU A 51 48.68 -3.31 -12.82
C GLU A 51 49.75 -2.56 -13.62
N TYR A 52 49.63 -1.23 -13.74
CA TYR A 52 50.61 -0.39 -14.43
C TYR A 52 52.01 -0.39 -13.77
N ILE A 53 52.08 -0.48 -12.45
CA ILE A 53 53.36 -0.64 -11.72
C ILE A 53 53.96 -1.99 -12.05
N ALA A 54 53.16 -3.07 -12.08
CA ALA A 54 53.61 -4.41 -12.46
C ALA A 54 54.15 -4.44 -13.89
N ASP A 55 53.53 -3.65 -14.78
CA ASP A 55 53.97 -3.51 -16.19
C ASP A 55 55.20 -2.57 -16.35
N GLY A 56 55.78 -2.05 -15.26
CA GLY A 56 56.99 -1.24 -15.22
C GLY A 56 56.79 0.24 -15.63
N LEU A 57 55.58 0.79 -15.58
CA LEU A 57 55.33 2.20 -15.85
C LEU A 57 55.79 3.08 -14.67
N SER A 58 56.35 4.24 -15.00
CA SER A 58 56.71 5.23 -13.96
C SER A 58 55.49 5.92 -13.38
N GLN A 59 55.55 6.27 -12.12
CA GLN A 59 54.42 6.93 -11.38
C GLN A 59 53.91 8.18 -12.12
N ALA A 60 54.81 9.03 -12.65
CA ALA A 60 54.41 10.22 -13.39
C ALA A 60 53.59 9.91 -14.68
N ARG A 61 53.84 8.79 -15.30
CA ARG A 61 53.10 8.33 -16.50
C ARG A 61 51.72 7.76 -16.10
N ILE A 62 51.65 7.08 -14.98
CA ILE A 62 50.39 6.55 -14.40
C ILE A 62 49.49 7.72 -14.03
N ASP A 63 49.99 8.72 -13.30
CA ASP A 63 49.22 9.90 -12.91
C ASP A 63 48.67 10.66 -14.11
N ARG A 64 49.46 10.77 -15.17
CA ARG A 64 49.02 11.40 -16.44
C ARG A 64 47.90 10.62 -17.11
N ILE A 65 47.98 9.29 -17.14
CA ILE A 65 46.93 8.42 -17.70
C ILE A 65 45.63 8.56 -16.89
N LEU A 66 45.74 8.54 -15.57
CA LEU A 66 44.57 8.65 -14.67
C LEU A 66 43.94 10.07 -14.73
N SER A 67 44.74 11.13 -14.94
CA SER A 67 44.23 12.50 -15.06
C SER A 67 43.47 12.76 -16.35
N LEU A 68 43.72 12.00 -17.41
CA LEU A 68 43.04 12.11 -18.70
C LEU A 68 41.70 11.32 -18.75
N GLN A 69 41.35 10.64 -17.68
CA GLN A 69 40.08 9.87 -17.64
C GLN A 69 38.86 10.81 -17.58
N GLU A 70 37.77 10.38 -18.16
CA GLU A 70 36.48 11.07 -18.07
C GLU A 70 36.02 11.23 -16.62
N PRO A 71 35.13 12.21 -16.33
CA PRO A 71 34.53 12.39 -15.00
C PRO A 71 33.89 11.10 -14.49
N PHE A 72 34.00 10.84 -13.19
CA PHE A 72 33.56 9.57 -12.55
C PHE A 72 32.07 9.25 -12.78
N TYR A 73 31.21 10.26 -12.92
CA TYR A 73 29.79 10.09 -13.14
C TYR A 73 29.44 9.66 -14.57
N LEU A 74 30.37 9.78 -15.53
CA LEU A 74 30.19 9.30 -16.91
C LEU A 74 30.77 7.89 -17.14
N GLN A 75 31.60 7.40 -16.24
CA GLN A 75 32.27 6.09 -16.39
C GLN A 75 31.44 4.91 -15.88
N GLY A 76 30.38 5.16 -15.10
CA GLY A 76 29.53 4.10 -14.54
C GLY A 76 28.64 3.45 -15.61
N PRO A 77 28.35 2.15 -15.47
CA PRO A 77 27.37 1.50 -16.32
C PRO A 77 26.01 2.23 -16.19
N PHE A 78 25.33 2.46 -17.31
CA PHE A 78 24.05 3.19 -17.33
C PHE A 78 22.98 2.60 -16.38
N TRP A 79 23.02 1.29 -16.13
CA TRP A 79 22.10 0.62 -15.24
C TRP A 79 22.25 1.02 -13.74
N PHE A 80 23.38 1.66 -13.35
CA PHE A 80 23.52 2.26 -12.02
C PHE A 80 22.44 3.31 -11.72
N LEU A 81 21.91 3.97 -12.77
CA LEU A 81 20.80 4.90 -12.65
C LEU A 81 19.49 4.22 -12.22
N LEU A 82 19.40 2.89 -12.34
CA LEU A 82 18.25 2.12 -11.86
C LEU A 82 18.32 1.79 -10.37
N LEU A 83 19.50 1.85 -9.74
CA LEU A 83 19.68 1.52 -8.33
C LEU A 83 18.81 2.37 -7.38
N PRO A 84 18.69 3.71 -7.55
CA PRO A 84 17.75 4.51 -6.75
C PRO A 84 16.31 4.05 -6.90
N VAL A 85 15.90 3.72 -8.10
CA VAL A 85 14.51 3.25 -8.37
C VAL A 85 14.28 1.92 -7.67
N ILE A 86 15.20 0.97 -7.79
CA ILE A 86 15.13 -0.34 -7.10
C ILE A 86 15.10 -0.12 -5.59
N TRP A 87 15.95 0.77 -5.04
CA TRP A 87 15.97 1.09 -3.62
C TRP A 87 14.63 1.65 -3.15
N MET A 88 14.07 2.62 -3.87
CA MET A 88 12.76 3.20 -3.55
C MET A 88 11.63 2.15 -3.56
N ILE A 89 11.69 1.20 -4.50
CA ILE A 89 10.76 0.07 -4.55
C ILE A 89 10.87 -0.79 -3.29
N LEU A 90 12.08 -1.11 -2.83
CA LEU A 90 12.31 -1.90 -1.62
C LEU A 90 11.84 -1.18 -0.34
N LEU A 91 11.80 0.16 -0.35
CA LEU A 91 11.33 0.96 0.79
C LEU A 91 9.81 1.18 0.83
N VAL A 92 9.04 0.71 -0.14
CA VAL A 92 7.60 1.03 -0.27
C VAL A 92 6.78 0.69 0.99
N GLU A 93 7.07 -0.42 1.67
CA GLU A 93 6.38 -0.79 2.92
C GLU A 93 6.66 0.20 4.08
N LEU A 94 7.76 0.93 4.01
CA LEU A 94 8.17 1.87 5.07
C LEU A 94 7.44 3.22 5.02
N TYR A 95 6.59 3.46 4.02
CA TYR A 95 5.73 4.65 3.93
C TYR A 95 4.40 4.48 4.64
N GLU A 96 4.11 3.31 5.20
CA GLU A 96 2.93 3.08 6.03
C GLU A 96 3.03 3.90 7.33
N PRO A 97 1.97 4.63 7.73
CA PRO A 97 2.00 5.52 8.89
C PRO A 97 2.46 4.85 10.18
N HIS A 98 2.04 3.59 10.39
CA HIS A 98 2.39 2.81 11.58
C HIS A 98 3.84 2.29 11.57
N VAL A 99 4.53 2.31 10.42
CA VAL A 99 5.94 1.96 10.27
C VAL A 99 6.79 3.22 10.27
N ALA A 100 6.40 4.23 9.48
CA ALA A 100 7.12 5.48 9.30
C ALA A 100 7.37 6.23 10.63
N GLY A 101 6.45 6.15 11.60
CA GLY A 101 6.59 6.76 12.92
C GLY A 101 7.43 5.97 13.94
N SER A 102 7.89 4.76 13.61
CA SER A 102 8.59 3.85 14.52
C SER A 102 10.04 3.62 14.08
N GLY A 103 11.01 4.15 14.83
CA GLY A 103 12.44 3.96 14.54
C GLY A 103 12.84 2.49 14.44
N ARG A 104 12.36 1.63 15.38
CA ARG A 104 12.66 0.20 15.36
C ARG A 104 12.14 -0.52 14.11
N LYS A 105 10.91 -0.22 13.69
CA LYS A 105 10.32 -0.82 12.48
C LYS A 105 11.04 -0.32 11.23
N THR A 106 11.36 0.97 11.17
CA THR A 106 12.12 1.60 10.08
C THR A 106 13.50 0.97 9.92
N THR A 107 14.28 0.84 11.02
CA THR A 107 15.61 0.20 10.98
C THR A 107 15.52 -1.24 10.47
N ARG A 108 14.55 -2.02 11.00
CA ARG A 108 14.35 -3.40 10.55
C ARG A 108 13.98 -3.47 9.07
N GLY A 109 13.12 -2.56 8.60
CA GLY A 109 12.70 -2.52 7.19
C GLY A 109 13.84 -2.17 6.24
N ILE A 110 14.69 -1.20 6.60
CA ILE A 110 15.89 -0.84 5.83
C ILE A 110 16.89 -2.01 5.79
N ALA A 111 17.11 -2.70 6.91
CA ALA A 111 17.98 -3.88 6.94
C ALA A 111 17.46 -5.01 6.03
N ILE A 112 16.14 -5.24 6.02
CA ILE A 112 15.51 -6.21 5.11
C ILE A 112 15.68 -5.78 3.65
N ALA A 113 15.46 -4.50 3.33
CA ALA A 113 15.63 -3.97 1.98
C ALA A 113 17.09 -4.13 1.49
N ALA A 114 18.07 -3.81 2.34
CA ALA A 114 19.49 -4.00 2.03
C ALA A 114 19.84 -5.48 1.81
N PHE A 115 19.31 -6.37 2.64
CA PHE A 115 19.51 -7.82 2.48
C PHE A 115 18.90 -8.36 1.19
N ILE A 116 17.67 -7.94 0.85
CA ILE A 116 17.02 -8.33 -0.42
C ILE A 116 17.82 -7.79 -1.61
N GLY A 117 18.27 -6.53 -1.55
CA GLY A 117 19.10 -5.92 -2.59
C GLY A 117 20.42 -6.67 -2.78
N LEU A 118 21.09 -7.08 -1.70
CA LEU A 118 22.30 -7.86 -1.74
C LEU A 118 22.07 -9.27 -2.35
N LEU A 119 20.99 -9.94 -1.94
CA LEU A 119 20.61 -11.25 -2.44
C LEU A 119 20.31 -11.19 -3.94
N ALA A 120 19.50 -10.21 -4.38
CA ALA A 120 19.17 -10.01 -5.79
C ALA A 120 20.43 -9.74 -6.63
N TYR A 121 21.33 -8.89 -6.13
CA TYR A 121 22.60 -8.64 -6.77
C TYR A 121 23.45 -9.90 -6.87
N SER A 122 23.55 -10.69 -5.80
CA SER A 122 24.31 -11.94 -5.77
C SER A 122 23.79 -12.94 -6.80
N LEU A 123 22.48 -13.05 -6.97
CA LEU A 123 21.87 -13.90 -7.99
C LEU A 123 22.23 -13.44 -9.41
N VAL A 124 22.10 -12.14 -9.69
CA VAL A 124 22.48 -11.60 -11.01
C VAL A 124 23.96 -11.79 -11.26
N PHE A 125 24.79 -11.65 -10.24
CA PHE A 125 26.23 -11.81 -10.34
C PHE A 125 26.66 -13.25 -10.73
N ILE A 126 25.98 -14.29 -10.22
CA ILE A 126 26.27 -15.70 -10.56
C ILE A 126 26.10 -15.97 -12.05
N PHE A 127 25.15 -15.29 -12.70
CA PHE A 127 24.81 -15.46 -14.12
C PHE A 127 25.51 -14.45 -15.06
N SER A 128 26.29 -13.51 -14.53
CA SER A 128 26.94 -12.45 -15.31
C SER A 128 28.46 -12.68 -15.42
N GLN A 129 29.04 -12.16 -16.52
CA GLN A 129 30.48 -12.14 -16.68
C GLN A 129 31.13 -11.20 -15.66
N GLU A 130 32.29 -11.59 -15.12
CA GLU A 130 32.98 -10.89 -14.01
C GLU A 130 33.29 -9.41 -14.29
N THR A 131 33.46 -9.03 -15.53
CA THR A 131 33.84 -7.68 -15.97
C THR A 131 32.69 -6.68 -15.99
N ASN A 132 31.43 -7.15 -16.04
CA ASN A 132 30.27 -6.30 -16.31
C ASN A 132 29.57 -5.77 -15.05
N LEU A 133 29.91 -6.29 -13.86
CA LEU A 133 29.23 -5.93 -12.62
C LEU A 133 30.22 -5.44 -11.56
N PRO A 134 30.28 -4.12 -11.28
CA PRO A 134 31.18 -3.55 -10.28
C PRO A 134 30.72 -3.90 -8.86
N ARG A 135 31.27 -4.97 -8.28
CA ARG A 135 30.96 -5.48 -6.93
C ARG A 135 31.08 -4.38 -5.86
N VAL A 136 32.19 -3.64 -5.91
CA VAL A 136 32.51 -2.57 -4.96
C VAL A 136 31.48 -1.43 -5.09
N GLY A 137 31.11 -1.08 -6.32
CA GLY A 137 30.13 -0.02 -6.57
C GLY A 137 28.74 -0.35 -6.03
N VAL A 138 28.24 -1.56 -6.24
CA VAL A 138 26.92 -1.99 -5.73
C VAL A 138 26.94 -2.15 -4.22
N GLY A 139 28.01 -2.73 -3.66
CA GLY A 139 28.20 -2.84 -2.21
C GLY A 139 28.24 -1.45 -1.53
N ALA A 140 29.00 -0.52 -2.12
CA ALA A 140 29.04 0.87 -1.66
C ALA A 140 27.66 1.55 -1.75
N PHE A 141 26.91 1.34 -2.86
CA PHE A 141 25.56 1.86 -2.98
C PHE A 141 24.64 1.36 -1.85
N LEU A 142 24.58 0.06 -1.63
CA LEU A 142 23.73 -0.53 -0.58
C LEU A 142 24.12 -0.01 0.82
N LEU A 143 25.41 0.16 1.08
CA LEU A 143 25.91 0.71 2.35
C LEU A 143 25.47 2.16 2.51
N PHE A 144 25.77 3.04 1.56
CA PHE A 144 25.43 4.46 1.63
C PHE A 144 23.92 4.67 1.62
N ALA A 145 23.18 3.96 0.77
CA ALA A 145 21.72 4.05 0.72
C ALA A 145 21.10 3.66 2.07
N SER A 146 21.57 2.57 2.69
CA SER A 146 21.09 2.14 4.00
C SER A 146 21.37 3.18 5.09
N LEU A 147 22.60 3.69 5.16
CA LEU A 147 23.01 4.63 6.20
C LEU A 147 22.35 6.00 6.04
N LEU A 148 22.34 6.54 4.82
CA LEU A 148 21.75 7.86 4.56
C LEU A 148 20.24 7.84 4.71
N THR A 149 19.56 6.80 4.19
CA THR A 149 18.11 6.64 4.39
C THR A 149 17.77 6.47 5.87
N LEU A 150 18.56 5.68 6.62
CA LEU A 150 18.34 5.51 8.06
C LEU A 150 18.53 6.84 8.80
N GLY A 151 19.61 7.56 8.52
CA GLY A 151 19.91 8.87 9.12
C GLY A 151 18.79 9.88 8.84
N TRP A 152 18.37 10.01 7.58
CA TRP A 152 17.27 10.86 7.17
C TRP A 152 15.97 10.51 7.92
N ARG A 153 15.58 9.25 7.93
CA ARG A 153 14.35 8.80 8.59
C ARG A 153 14.39 8.95 10.10
N MET A 154 15.54 8.75 10.74
CA MET A 154 15.70 9.01 12.19
C MET A 154 15.59 10.50 12.50
N LEU A 155 16.17 11.37 11.66
CA LEU A 155 16.03 12.81 11.77
C LEU A 155 14.57 13.23 11.63
N PHE A 156 13.87 12.70 10.61
CA PHE A 156 12.46 12.95 10.39
C PHE A 156 11.59 12.51 11.58
N ILE A 157 11.80 11.29 12.09
CA ILE A 157 11.07 10.77 13.27
C ILE A 157 11.32 11.65 14.50
N ARG A 158 12.56 12.10 14.69
CA ARG A 158 12.93 12.96 15.83
C ARG A 158 12.28 14.34 15.69
N ALA A 159 12.35 14.95 14.53
CA ALA A 159 11.69 16.24 14.23
C ALA A 159 10.17 16.13 14.43
N TYR A 160 9.55 15.07 13.92
CA TYR A 160 8.12 14.83 14.06
C TYR A 160 7.68 14.62 15.52
N LYS A 161 8.46 13.88 16.31
CA LYS A 161 8.18 13.68 17.75
C LYS A 161 8.43 14.93 18.59
N SER A 162 9.44 15.75 18.23
CA SER A 162 9.80 16.95 18.98
C SER A 162 8.82 18.11 18.77
N THR A 163 8.10 18.14 17.65
CA THR A 163 7.15 19.21 17.33
C THR A 163 5.89 19.22 18.25
N GLY A 164 5.80 18.32 19.21
CA GLY A 164 4.89 18.38 20.37
C GLY A 164 3.37 18.43 20.08
N GLN A 165 3.00 18.58 18.84
CA GLN A 165 1.62 18.80 18.41
C GLN A 165 1.02 17.50 17.85
N ARG A 166 0.72 16.56 18.74
CA ARG A 166 -0.23 15.51 18.38
C ARG A 166 -1.58 16.18 18.08
N ARG A 167 -2.17 15.91 16.92
CA ARG A 167 -3.53 16.33 16.60
C ARG A 167 -4.44 15.99 17.77
N ARG A 168 -5.16 17.00 18.26
CA ARG A 168 -6.14 16.85 19.35
C ARG A 168 -7.52 16.94 18.74
N ILE A 169 -8.18 15.80 18.63
CA ILE A 169 -9.44 15.63 17.92
C ILE A 169 -10.58 15.69 18.92
N LEU A 170 -11.62 16.46 18.60
CA LEU A 170 -12.89 16.44 19.28
C LEU A 170 -13.96 15.93 18.30
N LEU A 171 -14.72 14.92 18.72
CA LEU A 171 -15.77 14.32 17.90
C LEU A 171 -17.09 15.07 18.12
N ILE A 172 -17.74 15.47 17.02
CA ILE A 172 -19.06 16.08 17.06
C ILE A 172 -20.08 15.00 16.72
N GLY A 173 -20.86 14.59 17.71
CA GLY A 173 -21.80 13.47 17.68
C GLY A 173 -21.29 12.21 18.39
N ALA A 174 -21.96 11.85 19.49
CA ALA A 174 -21.76 10.60 20.24
C ALA A 174 -22.78 9.53 19.84
N GLY A 175 -23.19 9.52 18.56
CA GLY A 175 -24.01 8.49 17.93
C GLY A 175 -23.16 7.28 17.50
N MET A 176 -23.78 6.34 16.75
CA MET A 176 -23.06 5.14 16.28
C MET A 176 -21.77 5.46 15.53
N ALA A 177 -21.77 6.43 14.63
CA ALA A 177 -20.60 6.83 13.86
C ALA A 177 -19.44 7.30 14.74
N GLY A 178 -19.74 8.17 15.74
CA GLY A 178 -18.75 8.65 16.69
C GLY A 178 -18.22 7.53 17.61
N GLN A 179 -19.10 6.64 18.07
CA GLN A 179 -18.71 5.49 18.90
C GLN A 179 -17.83 4.50 18.15
N THR A 180 -18.12 4.24 16.86
CA THR A 180 -17.26 3.41 16.00
C THR A 180 -15.84 4.00 15.88
N LEU A 181 -15.69 5.32 15.72
CA LEU A 181 -14.37 5.95 15.73
C LEU A 181 -13.65 5.81 17.08
N ALA A 182 -14.39 5.95 18.19
CA ALA A 182 -13.82 5.79 19.53
C ALA A 182 -13.34 4.34 19.79
N GLU A 183 -14.13 3.35 19.39
CA GLU A 183 -13.76 1.93 19.47
C GLU A 183 -12.51 1.63 18.67
N LEU A 184 -12.47 2.07 17.40
CA LEU A 184 -11.29 1.95 16.55
C LEU A 184 -10.06 2.61 17.14
N TYR A 185 -10.23 3.83 17.68
CA TYR A 185 -9.15 4.56 18.33
C TYR A 185 -8.54 3.78 19.50
N GLN A 186 -9.34 3.05 20.26
CA GLN A 186 -8.86 2.23 21.36
C GLN A 186 -8.13 0.98 20.89
N SER A 187 -8.57 0.39 19.79
CA SER A 187 -7.93 -0.80 19.20
C SER A 187 -6.56 -0.52 18.57
N LEU A 188 -6.23 0.75 18.27
CA LEU A 188 -4.96 1.14 17.67
C LEU A 188 -3.82 1.13 18.69
N GLY A 189 -2.81 0.29 18.46
CA GLY A 189 -1.63 0.18 19.33
C GLY A 189 -0.67 1.39 19.27
N THR A 190 -0.64 2.14 18.16
CA THR A 190 0.15 3.37 17.99
C THR A 190 -0.76 4.49 17.54
N ARG A 191 -0.79 5.59 18.30
CA ARG A 191 -1.70 6.72 18.08
C ARG A 191 -0.91 7.92 17.54
N SER A 192 -1.24 8.34 16.33
CA SER A 192 -0.68 9.57 15.71
C SER A 192 -1.39 10.84 16.19
N PHE A 193 -2.55 10.70 16.81
CA PHE A 193 -3.41 11.77 17.32
C PHE A 193 -4.05 11.37 18.65
N ASN A 194 -4.68 12.33 19.32
CA ASN A 194 -5.39 12.12 20.58
C ASN A 194 -6.87 12.55 20.42
N ILE A 195 -7.81 11.62 20.59
CA ILE A 195 -9.24 11.96 20.70
C ILE A 195 -9.51 12.36 22.14
N VAL A 196 -9.97 13.59 22.33
CA VAL A 196 -10.17 14.18 23.67
C VAL A 196 -11.53 13.79 24.25
N GLY A 197 -12.57 13.72 23.40
CA GLY A 197 -13.93 13.38 23.81
C GLY A 197 -14.94 13.68 22.72
N PHE A 198 -16.21 13.78 23.12
CA PHE A 198 -17.33 14.07 22.25
C PHE A 198 -18.01 15.38 22.64
N ILE A 199 -18.67 16.02 21.69
CA ILE A 199 -19.75 17.00 21.83
C ILE A 199 -21.01 16.36 21.26
N ASP A 200 -22.14 16.44 21.99
CA ASP A 200 -23.44 15.92 21.53
C ASP A 200 -24.55 16.77 22.14
N ASP A 201 -25.52 17.18 21.33
CA ASP A 201 -26.63 18.05 21.78
C ASP A 201 -27.74 17.28 22.54
N ASP A 202 -27.66 15.94 22.56
CA ASP A 202 -28.53 15.12 23.40
C ASP A 202 -28.10 15.20 24.87
N ILE A 203 -28.89 15.94 25.67
CA ILE A 203 -28.67 16.13 27.12
C ILE A 203 -28.50 14.79 27.87
N LYS A 204 -29.15 13.71 27.39
CA LYS A 204 -29.09 12.40 28.04
C LYS A 204 -27.69 11.74 27.89
N LYS A 205 -26.86 12.20 26.98
CA LYS A 205 -25.52 11.69 26.74
C LYS A 205 -24.45 12.53 27.46
N ILE A 206 -24.69 13.77 27.75
CA ILE A 206 -23.74 14.68 28.40
C ILE A 206 -23.28 14.09 29.74
N GLY A 207 -21.96 14.09 29.96
CA GLY A 207 -21.32 13.50 31.14
C GLY A 207 -21.13 11.95 31.07
N LYS A 208 -21.74 11.26 30.13
CA LYS A 208 -21.50 9.84 29.92
C LYS A 208 -20.16 9.63 29.22
N LYS A 209 -19.64 8.40 29.32
CA LYS A 209 -18.44 7.95 28.59
C LYS A 209 -18.83 6.86 27.60
N PHE A 210 -18.33 6.99 26.38
CA PHE A 210 -18.41 5.95 25.34
C PHE A 210 -16.99 5.54 24.98
N HIS A 211 -16.67 4.26 25.11
CA HIS A 211 -15.32 3.73 24.87
C HIS A 211 -14.25 4.59 25.59
N GLU A 212 -14.46 4.82 26.91
CA GLU A 212 -13.62 5.65 27.80
C GLU A 212 -13.49 7.13 27.45
N LEU A 213 -14.09 7.61 26.35
CA LEU A 213 -14.10 9.00 25.97
C LEU A 213 -15.35 9.72 26.53
N PRO A 214 -15.19 10.86 27.22
CA PRO A 214 -16.32 11.59 27.80
C PRO A 214 -17.10 12.38 26.76
N VAL A 215 -18.42 12.51 26.96
CA VAL A 215 -19.22 13.53 26.29
C VAL A 215 -19.13 14.81 27.14
N MET A 216 -18.43 15.81 26.62
CA MET A 216 -17.96 16.98 27.37
C MET A 216 -19.00 18.09 27.45
N GLY A 217 -19.96 18.11 26.53
CA GLY A 217 -21.03 19.12 26.49
C GLY A 217 -21.78 19.14 25.17
N SER A 218 -22.58 20.16 24.98
CA SER A 218 -23.34 20.46 23.77
C SER A 218 -22.59 21.42 22.85
N SER A 219 -23.11 21.64 21.64
CA SER A 219 -22.48 22.46 20.59
C SER A 219 -22.31 23.93 20.96
N ASP A 220 -23.15 24.47 21.88
CA ASP A 220 -23.03 25.82 22.44
C ASP A 220 -21.71 26.05 23.20
N ARG A 221 -21.09 25.00 23.75
CA ARG A 221 -19.79 25.04 24.44
C ARG A 221 -18.60 24.69 23.57
N LEU A 222 -18.82 24.43 22.27
CA LEU A 222 -17.76 23.96 21.36
C LEU A 222 -16.52 24.85 21.38
N LEU A 223 -16.69 26.17 21.23
CA LEU A 223 -15.57 27.11 21.19
C LEU A 223 -14.79 27.17 22.52
N GLN A 224 -15.49 27.07 23.65
CA GLN A 224 -14.84 27.00 24.98
C GLN A 224 -13.97 25.72 25.08
N MET A 225 -14.47 24.56 24.58
CA MET A 225 -13.73 23.31 24.57
C MET A 225 -12.52 23.36 23.63
N VAL A 226 -12.68 23.99 22.46
CA VAL A 226 -11.58 24.21 21.51
C VAL A 226 -10.43 24.95 22.20
N ASP A 227 -10.72 26.02 22.93
CA ASP A 227 -9.70 26.81 23.61
C ASP A 227 -9.12 26.07 24.84
N ALA A 228 -9.98 25.52 25.71
CA ALA A 228 -9.58 24.86 26.97
C ALA A 228 -8.70 23.60 26.68
N TYR A 229 -9.08 22.81 25.74
CA TYR A 229 -8.36 21.55 25.40
C TYR A 229 -7.37 21.69 24.25
N ARG A 230 -7.20 22.91 23.69
CA ARG A 230 -6.33 23.18 22.54
C ARG A 230 -6.64 22.21 21.39
N ILE A 231 -7.92 22.10 21.06
CA ILE A 231 -8.39 21.24 19.98
C ILE A 231 -7.81 21.73 18.66
N THR A 232 -7.35 20.81 17.86
CA THR A 232 -6.72 21.11 16.56
C THR A 232 -7.61 20.69 15.41
N ASP A 233 -8.45 19.68 15.63
CA ASP A 233 -9.29 19.07 14.61
C ASP A 233 -10.68 18.77 15.19
N LEU A 234 -11.71 19.09 14.44
CA LEU A 234 -13.08 18.65 14.70
C LEU A 234 -13.47 17.58 13.71
N VAL A 235 -14.03 16.50 14.20
CA VAL A 235 -14.53 15.42 13.34
C VAL A 235 -16.04 15.32 13.49
N VAL A 236 -16.74 15.64 12.41
CA VAL A 236 -18.20 15.56 12.35
C VAL A 236 -18.61 14.11 12.15
N ALA A 237 -19.19 13.50 13.18
CA ALA A 237 -19.68 12.12 13.23
C ALA A 237 -21.21 12.07 13.39
N ILE A 238 -21.91 13.05 12.81
CA ILE A 238 -23.37 13.11 12.74
C ILE A 238 -23.81 12.50 11.42
N ASN A 239 -24.70 11.51 11.47
CA ASN A 239 -25.42 10.99 10.33
C ASN A 239 -26.72 11.77 10.17
N GLY A 240 -26.96 12.37 8.99
CA GLY A 240 -28.13 13.19 8.71
C GLY A 240 -27.88 14.70 8.79
N GLU A 241 -28.95 15.47 8.92
CA GLU A 241 -28.88 16.93 8.92
C GLU A 241 -28.25 17.48 10.20
N ILE A 242 -27.33 18.42 10.02
CA ILE A 242 -26.69 19.15 11.11
C ILE A 242 -27.60 20.35 11.45
N GLN A 243 -27.99 20.49 12.70
CA GLN A 243 -28.79 21.66 13.17
C GLN A 243 -28.02 22.96 12.92
N GLY A 244 -28.76 24.03 12.57
CA GLY A 244 -28.14 25.31 12.20
C GLY A 244 -27.22 25.89 13.27
N ALA A 245 -27.58 25.77 14.57
CA ALA A 245 -26.74 26.23 15.68
C ALA A 245 -25.41 25.45 15.76
N THR A 246 -25.45 24.12 15.64
CA THR A 246 -24.25 23.25 15.60
C THR A 246 -23.39 23.58 14.41
N PHE A 247 -24.01 23.78 13.23
CA PHE A 247 -23.28 24.14 12.01
C PHE A 247 -22.55 25.49 12.17
N GLN A 248 -23.23 26.51 12.78
CA GLN A 248 -22.58 27.79 13.02
C GLN A 248 -21.38 27.65 13.98
N SER A 249 -21.52 26.90 15.07
CA SER A 249 -20.41 26.64 16.00
C SER A 249 -19.22 25.98 15.36
N ILE A 250 -19.47 25.09 14.36
CA ILE A 250 -18.43 24.45 13.58
C ILE A 250 -17.69 25.46 12.67
N LEU A 251 -18.46 26.37 12.02
CA LEU A 251 -17.87 27.42 11.18
C LEU A 251 -17.01 28.37 12.02
N ASP A 252 -17.52 28.81 13.18
CA ASP A 252 -16.80 29.70 14.11
C ASP A 252 -15.48 29.04 14.59
N ALA A 253 -15.46 27.70 14.78
CA ALA A 253 -14.26 26.98 15.12
C ALA A 253 -13.28 26.93 13.93
N GLN A 254 -13.79 26.81 12.70
CA GLN A 254 -12.96 26.85 11.48
C GLN A 254 -12.32 28.23 11.30
N GLU A 255 -13.04 29.31 11.56
CA GLU A 255 -12.49 30.68 11.52
C GLU A 255 -11.36 30.87 12.56
N LYS A 256 -11.40 30.14 13.68
CA LYS A 256 -10.30 30.09 14.66
C LYS A 256 -9.12 29.19 14.20
N GLY A 257 -9.17 28.63 12.99
CA GLY A 257 -8.09 27.81 12.43
C GLY A 257 -8.11 26.35 12.91
N VAL A 258 -9.28 25.81 13.33
CA VAL A 258 -9.47 24.40 13.62
C VAL A 258 -9.80 23.65 12.33
N ASP A 259 -9.11 22.56 12.04
CA ASP A 259 -9.40 21.71 10.86
C ASP A 259 -10.70 20.94 11.07
N ILE A 260 -11.58 20.96 10.06
CA ILE A 260 -12.83 20.21 10.08
C ILE A 260 -12.77 19.05 9.13
N THR A 261 -13.10 17.87 9.64
CA THR A 261 -13.08 16.62 8.88
C THR A 261 -14.37 15.85 9.15
N ARG A 262 -14.86 15.09 8.18
CA ARG A 262 -16.00 14.18 8.36
C ARG A 262 -15.53 12.81 8.85
N MET A 263 -16.41 12.11 9.60
CA MET A 263 -16.15 10.77 10.14
C MET A 263 -15.59 9.78 9.12
N PRO A 264 -16.16 9.65 7.90
CA PRO A 264 -15.64 8.68 6.93
C PRO A 264 -14.18 8.92 6.55
N ILE A 265 -13.74 10.18 6.47
CA ILE A 265 -12.37 10.55 6.09
C ILE A 265 -11.39 10.12 7.19
N LEU A 266 -11.72 10.40 8.47
CA LEU A 266 -10.86 9.95 9.58
C LEU A 266 -10.85 8.41 9.69
N TYR A 267 -11.99 7.75 9.47
CA TYR A 267 -12.08 6.30 9.44
C TYR A 267 -11.15 5.70 8.37
N GLU A 268 -11.20 6.25 7.15
CA GLU A 268 -10.33 5.86 6.04
C GLU A 268 -8.84 6.08 6.38
N GLU A 269 -8.51 7.21 7.02
CA GLU A 269 -7.14 7.52 7.47
C GLU A 269 -6.64 6.50 8.50
N MET A 270 -7.50 6.08 9.42
CA MET A 270 -7.18 5.13 10.49
C MET A 270 -7.03 3.69 10.00
N THR A 271 -7.88 3.27 9.06
CA THR A 271 -8.09 1.85 8.73
C THR A 271 -7.69 1.47 7.30
N GLY A 272 -7.59 2.43 6.38
CA GLY A 272 -7.48 2.14 4.94
C GLY A 272 -8.73 1.46 4.36
N ARG A 273 -9.91 1.73 4.95
CA ARG A 273 -11.23 1.17 4.59
C ARG A 273 -12.30 2.26 4.50
N VAL A 274 -13.33 2.03 3.72
CA VAL A 274 -14.51 2.91 3.60
C VAL A 274 -15.62 2.39 4.53
N PRO A 275 -16.15 3.20 5.48
CA PRO A 275 -17.13 2.72 6.47
C PRO A 275 -18.54 2.57 5.88
N ILE A 276 -18.81 1.50 5.13
CA ILE A 276 -20.04 1.30 4.35
C ILE A 276 -21.35 1.38 5.16
N HIS A 277 -21.31 1.07 6.45
CA HIS A 277 -22.48 1.11 7.34
C HIS A 277 -22.80 2.50 7.86
N HIS A 278 -21.90 3.47 7.69
CA HIS A 278 -22.02 4.85 8.17
C HIS A 278 -22.10 5.87 7.03
N LEU A 279 -22.31 5.40 5.79
CA LEU A 279 -22.38 6.25 4.61
C LEU A 279 -23.82 6.58 4.25
N GLU A 280 -24.07 7.85 3.96
CA GLU A 280 -25.29 8.31 3.31
C GLU A 280 -25.19 8.09 1.79
N SER A 281 -26.34 7.88 1.16
CA SER A 281 -26.41 7.67 -0.29
C SER A 281 -25.79 8.82 -1.09
N ASP A 282 -25.98 10.06 -0.64
CA ASP A 282 -25.40 11.25 -1.27
C ASP A 282 -23.87 11.26 -1.21
N TRP A 283 -23.29 10.87 -0.08
CA TRP A 283 -21.83 10.75 0.06
C TRP A 283 -21.24 9.75 -0.92
N ILE A 284 -21.93 8.63 -1.15
CA ILE A 284 -21.49 7.60 -2.09
C ILE A 284 -21.53 8.12 -3.52
N ILE A 285 -22.61 8.80 -3.91
CA ILE A 285 -22.72 9.39 -5.24
C ILE A 285 -21.57 10.36 -5.45
N ARG A 286 -21.33 11.29 -4.55
CA ARG A 286 -20.21 12.23 -4.63
C ARG A 286 -18.86 11.52 -4.69
N SER A 287 -18.60 10.60 -3.76
CA SER A 287 -17.29 9.95 -3.65
C SER A 287 -17.00 8.95 -4.75
N PHE A 288 -18.00 8.30 -5.34
CA PHE A 288 -17.79 7.25 -6.35
C PHE A 288 -18.23 7.64 -7.77
N VAL A 289 -19.03 8.67 -7.95
CA VAL A 289 -19.46 9.16 -9.27
C VAL A 289 -18.70 10.42 -9.65
N ASP A 290 -18.59 11.39 -8.74
CA ASP A 290 -17.97 12.69 -9.03
C ASP A 290 -16.46 12.69 -8.82
N GLU A 291 -15.98 12.18 -7.67
CA GLU A 291 -14.55 12.19 -7.31
C GLU A 291 -13.73 11.10 -8.01
N VAL A 292 -14.37 9.99 -8.43
CA VAL A 292 -13.70 8.84 -9.06
C VAL A 292 -13.41 9.07 -10.56
N ARG A 293 -13.61 10.27 -11.11
CA ARG A 293 -13.13 10.61 -12.46
C ARG A 293 -11.60 10.56 -12.51
N VAL A 294 -11.11 9.36 -12.81
CA VAL A 294 -9.67 9.13 -12.96
C VAL A 294 -9.19 9.78 -14.26
N SER A 295 -8.04 10.43 -14.23
CA SER A 295 -7.46 11.01 -15.45
C SER A 295 -7.20 9.92 -16.48
N GLY A 296 -7.43 10.21 -17.76
CA GLY A 296 -7.13 9.28 -18.86
C GLY A 296 -5.65 8.83 -18.86
N LEU A 297 -4.75 9.68 -18.36
CA LEU A 297 -3.32 9.35 -18.19
C LEU A 297 -3.10 8.22 -17.20
N TYR A 298 -3.85 8.18 -16.09
CA TYR A 298 -3.76 7.05 -15.16
C TYR A 298 -4.27 5.76 -15.82
N GLU A 299 -5.41 5.78 -16.51
CA GLU A 299 -5.95 4.59 -17.18
C GLU A 299 -4.97 4.04 -18.23
N LEU A 300 -4.34 4.92 -19.01
CA LEU A 300 -3.30 4.56 -19.97
C LEU A 300 -2.08 3.95 -19.29
N ALA A 301 -1.54 4.62 -18.28
CA ALA A 301 -0.36 4.15 -17.54
C ALA A 301 -0.64 2.83 -16.80
N LYS A 302 -1.85 2.68 -16.23
CA LYS A 302 -2.29 1.42 -15.63
C LYS A 302 -2.40 0.30 -16.66
N ARG A 303 -2.94 0.59 -17.86
CA ARG A 303 -3.00 -0.41 -18.94
C ARG A 303 -1.62 -0.83 -19.41
N LEU A 304 -0.67 0.10 -19.49
CA LEU A 304 0.72 -0.20 -19.81
C LEU A 304 1.36 -1.10 -18.75
N LEU A 305 1.15 -0.78 -17.46
CA LEU A 305 1.58 -1.61 -16.34
C LEU A 305 0.99 -3.02 -16.41
N ASP A 306 -0.31 -3.14 -16.72
CA ASP A 306 -1.00 -4.42 -16.89
C ASP A 306 -0.42 -5.24 -18.05
N ILE A 307 -0.11 -4.62 -19.18
CA ILE A 307 0.50 -5.29 -20.33
C ILE A 307 1.91 -5.77 -20.01
N ILE A 308 2.76 -4.90 -19.44
CA ILE A 308 4.14 -5.26 -19.10
C ILE A 308 4.16 -6.37 -18.04
N GLY A 309 3.44 -6.20 -16.95
CA GLY A 309 3.39 -7.21 -15.89
C GLY A 309 2.67 -8.49 -16.30
N GLY A 310 1.63 -8.39 -17.13
CA GLY A 310 0.95 -9.53 -17.73
C GLY A 310 1.88 -10.33 -18.66
N PHE A 311 2.70 -9.64 -19.45
CA PHE A 311 3.69 -10.28 -20.32
C PHE A 311 4.78 -11.00 -19.52
N VAL A 312 5.36 -10.34 -18.52
CA VAL A 312 6.34 -10.95 -17.61
C VAL A 312 5.72 -12.14 -16.88
N GLY A 313 4.52 -12.00 -16.34
CA GLY A 313 3.80 -13.10 -15.69
C GLY A 313 3.50 -14.27 -16.64
N MET A 314 3.20 -13.99 -17.91
CA MET A 314 2.99 -15.01 -18.95
C MET A 314 4.28 -15.78 -19.25
N ILE A 315 5.43 -15.12 -19.31
CA ILE A 315 6.72 -15.80 -19.50
C ILE A 315 6.98 -16.76 -18.33
N ILE A 316 6.77 -16.29 -17.09
CA ILE A 316 6.93 -17.11 -15.88
C ILE A 316 5.94 -18.28 -15.90
N PHE A 317 4.67 -18.02 -16.27
CA PHE A 317 3.66 -19.07 -16.42
C PHE A 317 4.10 -20.15 -17.42
N LEU A 318 4.55 -19.78 -18.61
CA LEU A 318 4.98 -20.70 -19.65
C LEU A 318 6.19 -21.54 -19.20
N PHE A 319 7.10 -20.95 -18.43
CA PHE A 319 8.23 -21.68 -17.85
C PHE A 319 7.78 -22.77 -16.87
N PHE A 320 6.84 -22.46 -15.96
CA PHE A 320 6.33 -23.43 -14.98
C PHE A 320 5.28 -24.38 -15.52
N LEU A 321 4.63 -24.05 -16.65
CA LEU A 321 3.51 -24.79 -17.20
C LEU A 321 3.79 -26.32 -17.37
N PRO A 322 4.89 -26.78 -17.99
CA PRO A 322 5.13 -28.22 -18.17
C PRO A 322 5.29 -28.95 -16.83
N PHE A 323 5.97 -28.34 -15.86
CA PHE A 323 6.21 -28.96 -14.55
C PHE A 323 4.92 -29.08 -13.72
N ILE A 324 4.12 -28.00 -13.67
CA ILE A 324 2.85 -27.98 -12.95
C ILE A 324 1.84 -28.91 -13.63
N SER A 325 1.79 -28.92 -14.96
CA SER A 325 0.89 -29.80 -15.72
C SER A 325 1.20 -31.27 -15.45
N LEU A 326 2.47 -31.65 -15.44
CA LEU A 326 2.90 -33.00 -15.12
C LEU A 326 2.54 -33.39 -13.66
N ALA A 327 2.79 -32.48 -12.72
CA ALA A 327 2.44 -32.73 -11.32
C ALA A 327 0.93 -32.92 -11.10
N ILE A 328 0.07 -32.12 -11.77
CA ILE A 328 -1.38 -32.29 -11.73
C ILE A 328 -1.79 -33.60 -12.38
N LEU A 329 -1.23 -33.93 -13.53
CA LEU A 329 -1.53 -35.15 -14.28
C LEU A 329 -1.26 -36.40 -13.42
N ILE A 330 -0.10 -36.45 -12.76
CA ILE A 330 0.27 -37.56 -11.88
C ILE A 330 -0.60 -37.62 -10.63
N ASN A 331 -0.95 -36.50 -10.02
CA ASN A 331 -1.65 -36.46 -8.75
C ASN A 331 -3.18 -36.64 -8.89
N SER A 332 -3.80 -36.10 -9.97
CA SER A 332 -5.26 -36.07 -10.10
C SER A 332 -5.80 -36.28 -11.52
N GLY A 333 -4.94 -36.56 -12.51
CA GLY A 333 -5.34 -36.79 -13.90
C GLY A 333 -5.74 -35.51 -14.68
N LEU A 334 -6.46 -35.68 -15.78
CA LEU A 334 -7.00 -34.59 -16.61
C LEU A 334 -8.36 -34.11 -16.06
N PRO A 335 -8.80 -32.85 -16.34
CA PRO A 335 -8.12 -31.78 -17.08
C PRO A 335 -7.10 -31.05 -16.19
N ILE A 336 -6.08 -30.38 -16.81
CA ILE A 336 -5.06 -29.61 -16.11
C ILE A 336 -5.60 -28.26 -15.66
N PHE A 337 -6.41 -27.65 -16.53
CA PHE A 337 -6.99 -26.34 -16.27
C PHE A 337 -8.42 -26.43 -15.77
N TYR A 338 -8.79 -25.46 -14.94
CA TYR A 338 -10.14 -25.17 -14.51
C TYR A 338 -10.54 -23.81 -15.04
N SER A 339 -11.76 -23.69 -15.54
CA SER A 339 -12.31 -22.42 -16.02
C SER A 339 -13.65 -22.12 -15.34
N GLN A 340 -13.92 -20.83 -15.11
CA GLN A 340 -15.14 -20.39 -14.46
C GLN A 340 -15.55 -18.99 -14.91
N THR A 341 -16.86 -18.78 -15.09
CA THR A 341 -17.40 -17.46 -15.41
C THR A 341 -17.34 -16.54 -14.20
N ARG A 342 -16.88 -15.31 -14.41
CA ARG A 342 -16.77 -14.24 -13.42
C ARG A 342 -17.34 -12.94 -13.97
N LEU A 343 -17.60 -11.96 -13.08
CA LEU A 343 -18.00 -10.62 -13.46
C LEU A 343 -16.79 -9.66 -13.45
N GLY A 344 -16.65 -8.93 -14.55
CA GLY A 344 -15.68 -7.87 -14.74
C GLY A 344 -16.26 -6.48 -14.56
N ARG A 345 -15.56 -5.44 -15.08
CA ARG A 345 -16.04 -4.05 -15.09
C ARG A 345 -17.39 -3.93 -15.77
N GLY A 346 -18.33 -3.19 -15.16
CA GLY A 346 -19.67 -3.01 -15.70
C GLY A 346 -20.53 -4.27 -15.70
N ALA A 347 -20.19 -5.27 -14.86
CA ALA A 347 -20.83 -6.58 -14.82
C ALA A 347 -20.67 -7.43 -16.09
N ALA A 348 -19.70 -7.13 -16.96
CA ALA A 348 -19.39 -7.92 -18.13
C ALA A 348 -18.92 -9.33 -17.69
N LYS A 349 -19.51 -10.37 -18.29
CA LYS A 349 -19.11 -11.76 -18.02
C LYS A 349 -17.83 -12.08 -18.79
N PHE A 350 -16.87 -12.73 -18.11
CA PHE A 350 -15.67 -13.27 -18.72
C PHE A 350 -15.28 -14.59 -18.06
N THR A 351 -14.41 -15.36 -18.70
CA THR A 351 -13.94 -16.66 -18.20
C THR A 351 -12.56 -16.53 -17.63
N ILE A 352 -12.38 -16.83 -16.32
CA ILE A 352 -11.06 -16.98 -15.72
C ILE A 352 -10.51 -18.38 -15.95
N TYR A 353 -9.19 -18.48 -16.04
CA TYR A 353 -8.46 -19.74 -16.14
C TYR A 353 -7.57 -19.90 -14.91
N LYS A 354 -7.53 -21.15 -14.37
CA LYS A 354 -6.67 -21.53 -13.26
C LYS A 354 -6.12 -22.93 -13.48
N PHE A 355 -5.03 -23.27 -12.80
CA PHE A 355 -4.69 -24.67 -12.65
C PHE A 355 -5.71 -25.38 -11.76
N ARG A 356 -6.03 -26.62 -12.07
CA ARG A 356 -6.93 -27.42 -11.24
C ARG A 356 -6.24 -27.80 -9.95
N THR A 357 -6.86 -27.41 -8.83
CA THR A 357 -6.37 -27.67 -7.47
C THR A 357 -7.29 -28.58 -6.64
N MET A 358 -8.48 -28.87 -7.15
CA MET A 358 -9.47 -29.73 -6.52
C MET A 358 -9.71 -31.00 -7.33
N ARG A 359 -10.30 -32.04 -6.68
CA ARG A 359 -10.73 -33.27 -7.34
C ARG A 359 -11.81 -32.96 -8.38
N GLN A 360 -12.02 -33.88 -9.32
CA GLN A 360 -12.95 -33.70 -10.43
C GLN A 360 -14.41 -33.67 -10.00
N ASP A 361 -14.73 -34.31 -8.89
CA ASP A 361 -16.06 -34.42 -8.26
C ASP A 361 -16.37 -33.32 -7.25
N ALA A 362 -15.51 -32.30 -7.13
CA ALA A 362 -15.60 -31.28 -6.08
C ALA A 362 -16.88 -30.40 -6.12
N GLU A 363 -17.55 -30.28 -7.25
CA GLU A 363 -18.78 -29.46 -7.45
C GLU A 363 -19.89 -30.28 -8.13
N GLN A 364 -20.03 -31.57 -7.86
CA GLN A 364 -21.07 -32.42 -8.47
C GLN A 364 -22.51 -31.98 -8.12
N ASP A 365 -22.69 -31.34 -6.97
CA ASP A 365 -24.01 -30.87 -6.51
C ASP A 365 -24.48 -29.59 -7.23
N GLY A 366 -23.66 -28.99 -8.13
CA GLY A 366 -24.01 -27.76 -8.85
C GLY A 366 -24.11 -26.51 -8.00
N GLU A 367 -23.93 -26.61 -6.68
CA GLU A 367 -23.97 -25.46 -5.77
C GLU A 367 -22.60 -24.76 -5.66
N ALA A 368 -22.62 -23.42 -5.73
CA ALA A 368 -21.44 -22.59 -5.55
C ALA A 368 -21.03 -22.55 -4.07
N LYS A 369 -20.23 -23.53 -3.62
CA LYS A 369 -19.72 -23.56 -2.24
C LYS A 369 -18.42 -22.76 -2.14
N LEU A 370 -18.32 -21.90 -1.14
CA LEU A 370 -17.04 -21.25 -0.78
C LEU A 370 -16.06 -22.32 -0.31
N ALA A 371 -14.79 -22.20 -0.72
CA ALA A 371 -13.76 -23.12 -0.25
C ALA A 371 -13.47 -22.85 1.23
N GLU A 372 -13.41 -23.88 2.06
CA GLU A 372 -13.12 -23.80 3.49
C GLU A 372 -11.63 -23.94 3.77
N LYS A 373 -11.24 -23.55 5.01
CA LYS A 373 -9.88 -23.78 5.48
C LYS A 373 -9.71 -25.29 5.68
N ASN A 374 -8.72 -25.90 5.00
CA ASN A 374 -8.49 -27.35 4.94
C ASN A 374 -9.60 -28.15 4.22
N ASP A 375 -10.12 -27.60 3.13
CA ASP A 375 -11.14 -28.20 2.29
C ASP A 375 -10.70 -29.59 1.78
N PRO A 376 -11.42 -30.68 2.09
CA PRO A 376 -11.02 -32.05 1.73
C PRO A 376 -11.03 -32.33 0.23
N ARG A 377 -11.65 -31.43 -0.56
CA ARG A 377 -11.69 -31.50 -2.03
C ARG A 377 -10.36 -31.10 -2.66
N VAL A 378 -9.47 -30.44 -1.91
CA VAL A 378 -8.16 -29.97 -2.41
C VAL A 378 -7.17 -31.10 -2.49
N THR A 379 -6.49 -31.25 -3.64
CA THR A 379 -5.44 -32.26 -3.83
C THR A 379 -4.12 -31.81 -3.15
N ARG A 380 -3.18 -32.74 -2.91
CA ARG A 380 -1.87 -32.39 -2.31
C ARG A 380 -1.10 -31.38 -3.15
N VAL A 381 -1.04 -31.58 -4.47
CA VAL A 381 -0.43 -30.63 -5.42
C VAL A 381 -1.23 -29.33 -5.42
N GLY A 382 -2.56 -29.40 -5.39
CA GLY A 382 -3.44 -28.25 -5.33
C GLY A 382 -3.23 -27.39 -4.08
N ASP A 383 -2.96 -27.98 -2.92
CA ASP A 383 -2.66 -27.25 -1.68
C ASP A 383 -1.36 -26.44 -1.81
N PHE A 384 -0.30 -27.05 -2.39
CA PHE A 384 0.94 -26.36 -2.69
C PHE A 384 0.73 -25.19 -3.68
N LEU A 385 0.00 -25.42 -4.77
CA LEU A 385 -0.28 -24.40 -5.78
C LEU A 385 -1.06 -23.22 -5.20
N ARG A 386 -2.05 -23.46 -4.32
CA ARG A 386 -2.81 -22.43 -3.62
C ARG A 386 -1.97 -21.62 -2.64
N LYS A 387 -1.12 -22.29 -1.85
CA LYS A 387 -0.21 -21.62 -0.90
C LYS A 387 0.79 -20.71 -1.61
N THR A 388 1.27 -21.10 -2.78
CA THR A 388 2.21 -20.34 -3.61
C THR A 388 1.51 -19.41 -4.60
N ARG A 389 0.19 -19.44 -4.72
CA ARG A 389 -0.64 -18.75 -5.71
C ARG A 389 -0.28 -19.05 -7.17
N LEU A 390 0.44 -20.11 -7.42
CA LEU A 390 0.78 -20.56 -8.77
C LEU A 390 -0.46 -21.03 -9.56
N ASP A 391 -1.50 -21.45 -8.84
CA ASP A 391 -2.79 -21.82 -9.45
C ASP A 391 -3.45 -20.68 -10.23
N GLU A 392 -3.16 -19.42 -9.89
CA GLU A 392 -3.72 -18.23 -10.53
C GLU A 392 -2.92 -17.72 -11.72
N PHE A 393 -1.74 -18.30 -12.03
CA PHE A 393 -0.86 -17.85 -13.13
C PHE A 393 -1.52 -17.85 -14.51
N PRO A 394 -2.40 -18.80 -14.89
CA PRO A 394 -3.10 -18.72 -16.17
C PRO A 394 -3.92 -17.44 -16.36
N GLN A 395 -4.29 -16.73 -15.28
CA GLN A 395 -5.03 -15.47 -15.34
C GLN A 395 -4.21 -14.29 -15.90
N PHE A 396 -2.88 -14.40 -16.01
CA PHE A 396 -2.09 -13.41 -16.76
C PHE A 396 -2.58 -13.26 -18.20
N TRP A 397 -3.14 -14.32 -18.78
CA TRP A 397 -3.82 -14.26 -20.06
C TRP A 397 -5.03 -13.33 -20.06
N ASN A 398 -5.89 -13.38 -18.99
CA ASN A 398 -7.00 -12.48 -18.84
C ASN A 398 -6.57 -11.02 -18.67
N VAL A 399 -5.42 -10.79 -18.00
CA VAL A 399 -4.83 -9.44 -17.87
C VAL A 399 -4.38 -8.90 -19.24
N LEU A 400 -3.70 -9.71 -20.04
CA LEU A 400 -3.27 -9.34 -21.40
C LEU A 400 -4.47 -9.03 -22.31
N ARG A 401 -5.52 -9.85 -22.24
CA ARG A 401 -6.77 -9.59 -22.96
C ARG A 401 -7.52 -8.34 -22.48
N GLY A 402 -7.18 -7.82 -21.31
CA GLY A 402 -7.82 -6.64 -20.72
C GLY A 402 -9.15 -6.91 -20.03
N GLU A 403 -9.50 -8.16 -19.78
CA GLU A 403 -10.65 -8.60 -18.99
C GLU A 403 -10.39 -8.39 -17.51
N MET A 404 -9.11 -8.50 -17.09
CA MET A 404 -8.59 -8.26 -15.77
C MET A 404 -7.49 -7.19 -15.78
N SER A 405 -7.08 -6.78 -14.58
CA SER A 405 -5.91 -5.96 -14.30
C SER A 405 -4.98 -6.74 -13.36
N LEU A 406 -3.73 -6.33 -13.23
CA LEU A 406 -2.85 -6.87 -12.18
C LEU A 406 -3.41 -6.53 -10.79
N VAL A 407 -3.92 -5.29 -10.62
CA VAL A 407 -4.42 -4.79 -9.33
C VAL A 407 -5.87 -4.35 -9.46
N GLY A 408 -6.73 -4.87 -8.59
CA GLY A 408 -8.14 -4.54 -8.50
C GLY A 408 -8.87 -5.42 -7.49
N PRO A 409 -10.19 -5.21 -7.28
CA PRO A 409 -11.02 -6.13 -6.50
C PRO A 409 -10.99 -7.54 -7.09
N ARG A 410 -11.06 -8.57 -6.24
CA ARG A 410 -11.09 -9.96 -6.70
C ARG A 410 -12.32 -10.24 -7.55
N ALA A 411 -12.17 -10.91 -8.70
CA ALA A 411 -13.27 -11.33 -9.55
C ALA A 411 -14.18 -12.34 -8.82
N GLU A 412 -15.47 -12.04 -8.70
CA GLU A 412 -16.44 -12.90 -8.02
C GLU A 412 -17.41 -13.59 -9.02
N ARG A 413 -18.02 -14.68 -8.57
CA ARG A 413 -19.05 -15.42 -9.32
C ARG A 413 -20.32 -14.58 -9.44
N PRO A 414 -21.07 -14.62 -10.57
CA PRO A 414 -22.33 -13.92 -10.71
C PRO A 414 -23.34 -14.24 -9.61
N GLU A 415 -23.42 -15.51 -9.22
CA GLU A 415 -24.33 -16.02 -8.19
C GLU A 415 -24.03 -15.41 -6.81
N LEU A 416 -22.74 -15.31 -6.47
CA LEU A 416 -22.31 -14.71 -5.21
C LEU A 416 -22.59 -13.22 -5.17
N ILE A 417 -22.36 -12.50 -6.27
CA ILE A 417 -22.69 -11.07 -6.34
C ILE A 417 -24.19 -10.85 -6.19
N ALA A 418 -25.03 -11.68 -6.84
CA ALA A 418 -26.48 -11.62 -6.71
C ALA A 418 -26.97 -11.89 -5.28
N ALA A 419 -26.29 -12.78 -4.54
CA ALA A 419 -26.59 -13.07 -3.15
C ALA A 419 -26.14 -11.94 -2.21
N PHE A 420 -24.88 -11.49 -2.32
CA PHE A 420 -24.31 -10.50 -1.41
C PHE A 420 -24.85 -9.09 -1.58
N GLN A 421 -25.26 -8.69 -2.79
CA GLN A 421 -25.87 -7.37 -3.01
C GLN A 421 -27.18 -7.16 -2.24
N LYS A 422 -27.87 -8.27 -1.83
CA LYS A 422 -29.08 -8.20 -1.02
C LYS A 422 -28.80 -7.96 0.46
N GLN A 423 -27.60 -8.28 0.92
CA GLN A 423 -27.22 -8.27 2.33
C GLN A 423 -26.19 -7.18 2.69
N VAL A 424 -25.34 -6.82 1.71
CA VAL A 424 -24.24 -5.87 1.93
C VAL A 424 -24.51 -4.62 1.06
N PRO A 425 -24.67 -3.45 1.68
CA PRO A 425 -24.87 -2.20 0.95
C PRO A 425 -23.73 -1.95 -0.04
N PHE A 426 -24.09 -1.41 -1.21
CA PHE A 426 -23.12 -0.97 -2.24
C PHE A 426 -22.22 -2.07 -2.82
N TYR A 427 -22.52 -3.35 -2.60
CA TYR A 427 -21.65 -4.47 -3.02
C TYR A 427 -21.27 -4.43 -4.50
N ARG A 428 -22.17 -3.94 -5.37
CA ARG A 428 -21.91 -3.79 -6.82
C ARG A 428 -20.93 -2.69 -7.20
N ALA A 429 -20.62 -1.74 -6.30
CA ALA A 429 -19.67 -0.67 -6.59
C ALA A 429 -18.25 -1.21 -6.89
N ARG A 430 -17.94 -2.43 -6.46
CA ARG A 430 -16.69 -3.12 -6.83
C ARG A 430 -16.56 -3.41 -8.33
N LEU A 431 -17.68 -3.41 -9.07
CA LEU A 431 -17.73 -3.61 -10.53
C LEU A 431 -17.45 -2.32 -11.33
N LEU A 432 -17.21 -1.20 -10.68
CA LEU A 432 -16.83 0.06 -11.35
C LEU A 432 -15.44 0.00 -12.00
N VAL A 433 -14.61 -0.94 -11.56
CA VAL A 433 -13.24 -1.14 -12.08
C VAL A 433 -13.03 -2.57 -12.58
N LYS A 434 -11.95 -2.80 -13.33
CA LYS A 434 -11.56 -4.17 -13.72
C LYS A 434 -11.17 -4.96 -12.48
N PRO A 435 -11.56 -6.25 -12.39
CA PRO A 435 -11.08 -7.11 -11.32
C PRO A 435 -9.57 -7.34 -11.44
N GLY A 436 -8.92 -7.54 -10.28
CA GLY A 436 -7.49 -7.73 -10.18
C GLY A 436 -7.08 -9.17 -9.90
N LEU A 437 -5.85 -9.50 -10.33
CA LEU A 437 -5.13 -10.70 -9.90
C LEU A 437 -4.79 -10.59 -8.41
N THR A 438 -4.38 -9.41 -7.99
CA THR A 438 -4.23 -9.00 -6.58
C THR A 438 -5.02 -7.73 -6.30
N GLY A 439 -5.18 -7.34 -5.01
CA GLY A 439 -5.93 -6.16 -4.64
C GLY A 439 -5.72 -5.74 -3.20
N TRP A 440 -6.16 -4.53 -2.87
CA TRP A 440 -6.01 -3.95 -1.53
C TRP A 440 -6.66 -4.79 -0.43
N ALA A 441 -7.86 -5.33 -0.70
CA ALA A 441 -8.51 -6.26 0.21
C ALA A 441 -7.69 -7.57 0.39
N GLN A 442 -7.10 -8.10 -0.68
CA GLN A 442 -6.37 -9.36 -0.64
C GLN A 442 -5.06 -9.29 0.17
N ILE A 443 -4.41 -8.11 0.23
CA ILE A 443 -3.16 -7.93 0.99
C ILE A 443 -3.37 -7.51 2.44
N ASN A 444 -4.53 -6.89 2.77
CA ASN A 444 -4.82 -6.37 4.11
C ASN A 444 -5.80 -7.25 4.90
N TYR A 445 -6.59 -8.07 4.22
CA TYR A 445 -7.61 -8.91 4.83
C TYR A 445 -7.56 -10.33 4.26
N GLY A 446 -7.48 -11.30 5.12
CA GLY A 446 -7.31 -12.71 4.74
C GLY A 446 -8.56 -13.36 4.14
N TYR A 447 -8.71 -14.66 4.39
CA TYR A 447 -9.85 -15.47 3.95
C TYR A 447 -11.12 -15.08 4.73
N TYR A 448 -12.29 -15.18 4.09
CA TYR A 448 -13.58 -14.84 4.68
C TYR A 448 -14.57 -16.03 4.55
N ALA A 449 -15.39 -16.22 5.56
CA ALA A 449 -16.43 -17.25 5.61
C ALA A 449 -17.82 -16.69 6.00
N SER A 450 -17.90 -15.42 6.44
CA SER A 450 -19.14 -14.79 6.91
C SER A 450 -19.53 -13.54 6.11
N VAL A 451 -20.80 -13.14 6.22
CA VAL A 451 -21.32 -11.88 5.60
C VAL A 451 -20.64 -10.65 6.19
N THR A 452 -20.36 -10.67 7.51
CA THR A 452 -19.65 -9.57 8.19
C THR A 452 -18.24 -9.41 7.64
N GLU A 453 -17.52 -10.50 7.44
CA GLU A 453 -16.18 -10.49 6.84
C GLU A 453 -16.20 -10.03 5.39
N MET A 454 -17.27 -10.34 4.65
CA MET A 454 -17.49 -9.85 3.29
C MET A 454 -17.71 -8.33 3.26
N SER A 455 -18.41 -7.77 4.24
CA SER A 455 -18.57 -6.32 4.40
C SER A 455 -17.23 -5.63 4.60
N VAL A 456 -16.37 -6.15 5.48
CA VAL A 456 -15.01 -5.62 5.71
C VAL A 456 -14.16 -5.69 4.45
N LYS A 457 -14.26 -6.78 3.69
CA LYS A 457 -13.56 -6.92 2.42
C LYS A 457 -14.02 -5.88 1.40
N LEU A 458 -15.33 -5.62 1.33
CA LEU A 458 -15.88 -4.58 0.47
C LEU A 458 -15.37 -3.21 0.87
N GLU A 459 -15.25 -2.90 2.17
CA GLU A 459 -14.68 -1.64 2.66
C GLU A 459 -13.26 -1.39 2.12
N TYR A 460 -12.42 -2.43 2.06
CA TYR A 460 -11.09 -2.36 1.46
C TYR A 460 -11.16 -2.21 -0.07
N ASP A 461 -12.03 -2.94 -0.75
CA ASP A 461 -12.21 -2.83 -2.21
C ASP A 461 -12.66 -1.42 -2.60
N LEU A 462 -13.59 -0.83 -1.85
CA LEU A 462 -14.07 0.54 -2.07
C LEU A 462 -12.99 1.59 -1.79
N TYR A 463 -12.18 1.38 -0.76
CA TYR A 463 -11.03 2.25 -0.49
C TYR A 463 -10.06 2.28 -1.68
N TYR A 464 -9.73 1.11 -2.24
CA TYR A 464 -8.92 1.04 -3.45
C TYR A 464 -9.57 1.78 -4.62
N ILE A 465 -10.85 1.55 -4.88
CA ILE A 465 -11.58 2.18 -5.99
C ILE A 465 -11.55 3.70 -5.88
N LYS A 466 -11.70 4.23 -4.67
CA LYS A 466 -11.68 5.67 -4.39
C LYS A 466 -10.29 6.29 -4.51
N HIS A 467 -9.27 5.62 -3.98
CA HIS A 467 -7.91 6.16 -3.84
C HIS A 467 -6.89 5.59 -4.82
N ARG A 468 -7.34 4.86 -5.88
CA ARG A 468 -6.44 4.20 -6.82
C ARG A 468 -5.50 5.17 -7.52
N THR A 469 -4.22 4.87 -7.45
CA THR A 469 -3.12 5.59 -8.08
C THR A 469 -2.03 4.60 -8.49
N LEU A 470 -1.15 4.97 -9.43
CA LEU A 470 -0.02 4.11 -9.80
C LEU A 470 0.87 3.72 -8.61
N PRO A 471 1.27 4.64 -7.71
CA PRO A 471 2.02 4.28 -6.52
C PRO A 471 1.30 3.25 -5.65
N MET A 472 -0.02 3.35 -5.49
CA MET A 472 -0.82 2.37 -4.75
C MET A 472 -0.84 1.00 -5.46
N ASP A 473 -0.94 0.98 -6.79
CA ASP A 473 -0.87 -0.26 -7.57
C ASP A 473 0.50 -0.94 -7.39
N PHE A 474 1.59 -0.19 -7.48
CA PHE A 474 2.93 -0.73 -7.21
C PHE A 474 3.08 -1.26 -5.78
N GLN A 475 2.57 -0.53 -4.79
CA GLN A 475 2.58 -0.97 -3.40
C GLN A 475 1.86 -2.31 -3.22
N ILE A 476 0.69 -2.47 -3.85
CA ILE A 476 -0.09 -3.71 -3.79
C ILE A 476 0.67 -4.88 -4.45
N ILE A 477 1.28 -4.67 -5.62
CA ILE A 477 2.06 -5.68 -6.33
C ILE A 477 3.25 -6.14 -5.46
N LEU A 478 4.02 -5.20 -4.90
CA LEU A 478 5.18 -5.52 -4.08
C LEU A 478 4.80 -6.27 -2.78
N ARG A 479 3.72 -5.85 -2.11
CA ARG A 479 3.20 -6.57 -0.94
C ARG A 479 2.73 -7.97 -1.29
N THR A 480 2.13 -8.15 -2.47
CA THR A 480 1.69 -9.47 -2.94
C THR A 480 2.89 -10.41 -3.11
N ILE A 481 3.99 -9.94 -3.71
CA ILE A 481 5.22 -10.72 -3.82
C ILE A 481 5.73 -11.12 -2.44
N GLY A 482 5.74 -10.20 -1.48
CA GLY A 482 6.12 -10.47 -0.09
C GLY A 482 5.24 -11.51 0.61
N THR A 483 3.92 -11.50 0.38
CA THR A 483 2.99 -12.50 0.96
C THR A 483 3.15 -13.88 0.31
N VAL A 484 3.43 -13.94 -0.98
CA VAL A 484 3.70 -15.20 -1.70
C VAL A 484 4.99 -15.86 -1.16
N ILE A 485 6.06 -15.09 -1.01
CA ILE A 485 7.36 -15.60 -0.50
C ILE A 485 7.23 -16.13 0.94
N ARG A 486 6.42 -15.48 1.79
CA ARG A 486 6.20 -15.90 3.19
C ARG A 486 5.22 -17.06 3.34
N HIS A 487 4.70 -17.65 2.27
CA HIS A 487 3.68 -18.70 2.27
C HIS A 487 2.42 -18.35 3.09
N THR A 488 2.13 -17.08 3.27
CA THR A 488 0.94 -16.59 4.00
C THR A 488 -0.27 -16.38 3.09
N GLY A 489 -0.17 -16.82 1.84
CA GLY A 489 -1.19 -16.68 0.82
C GLY A 489 -2.34 -17.69 0.96
N ARG A 490 -3.16 -17.54 2.03
CA ARG A 490 -4.49 -18.18 2.13
C ARG A 490 -5.55 -17.15 2.42
#